data_a7f062af387bad67066c4280cd39bf23
#
_entry.id   a7f062af387bad67066c4280cd39bf23
#
_cell.length_a   1.000
_cell.length_b   1.000
_cell.length_c   1.000
_cell.angle_alpha   90.00
_cell.angle_beta   90.00
_cell.angle_gamma   90.00
#
_symmetry.space_group_name_H-M   'P 1'
#
loop_
_entity.id
_entity.type
_entity.pdbx_description
1 polymer ?
#
loop_
_entity_poly.entity_id
_entity_poly.type
_entity_poly.pdbx_seq_one_letter_code
_entity_poly.pdbx_strand_id
1 'polypeptide(L)'
;MELRHLRYFVAVAEAGSLTVAAQQKLHTTQPSLSRQIRDLEHEVGARLLTRSARGIELTPAGRAFLDHARSVLSQVEAAAEAARRISHPAKPCFVIGFLTGHELIWMPEALRILRDELPNVDVMISSQYSPLLAVGLLKGKIDAAFLRRERRVPELAYRVLVKEPLMVILPSNHRLAALKSIGPRDLMGETFVTVSDTAPVLRGVVDNYLKRSGVNITPAHQVDHLAMGMSLIASTRGVGLLPAYARNFLPSSLTSRPLKGDAPTIELVLGYNKANQSPILKLLLSRLDELVARVSRKAN
;
A
#
# COMPACT_ATOMS: atom_id res chain seq x y z
N MET A 1 -29.54 10.82 -7.89
CA MET A 1 -28.52 10.31 -6.94
C MET A 1 -27.58 11.45 -6.56
N GLU A 2 -27.36 11.66 -5.25
CA GLU A 2 -26.50 12.73 -4.73
C GLU A 2 -25.28 12.11 -4.03
N LEU A 3 -24.20 12.89 -3.92
CA LEU A 3 -22.99 12.46 -3.19
C LEU A 3 -23.26 12.06 -1.74
N ARG A 4 -24.28 12.67 -1.13
CA ARG A 4 -24.73 12.33 0.22
C ARG A 4 -25.23 10.88 0.31
N HIS A 5 -25.96 10.40 -0.68
CA HIS A 5 -26.44 9.03 -0.76
C HIS A 5 -25.27 8.04 -0.80
N LEU A 6 -24.23 8.34 -1.61
CA LEU A 6 -23.01 7.51 -1.68
C LEU A 6 -22.28 7.47 -0.34
N ARG A 7 -22.10 8.63 0.32
CA ARG A 7 -21.47 8.70 1.65
C ARG A 7 -22.23 7.87 2.68
N TYR A 8 -23.54 7.96 2.68
CA TYR A 8 -24.41 7.23 3.59
C TYR A 8 -24.33 5.72 3.36
N PHE A 9 -24.39 5.30 2.10
CA PHE A 9 -24.26 3.90 1.74
C PHE A 9 -22.89 3.32 2.15
N VAL A 10 -21.79 3.99 1.84
CA VAL A 10 -20.44 3.56 2.23
C VAL A 10 -20.32 3.46 3.74
N ALA A 11 -20.81 4.45 4.49
CA ALA A 11 -20.77 4.44 5.96
C ALA A 11 -21.56 3.28 6.56
N VAL A 12 -22.74 2.95 6.02
CA VAL A 12 -23.54 1.80 6.47
C VAL A 12 -22.87 0.48 6.12
N ALA A 13 -22.33 0.35 4.91
CA ALA A 13 -21.61 -0.84 4.48
C ALA A 13 -20.40 -1.15 5.37
N GLU A 14 -19.66 -0.11 5.79
CA GLU A 14 -18.49 -0.25 6.67
C GLU A 14 -18.84 -0.51 8.13
N ALA A 15 -19.98 0.07 8.61
CA ALA A 15 -20.39 -0.09 9.99
C ALA A 15 -21.16 -1.41 10.23
N GLY A 16 -21.71 -2.03 9.19
CA GLY A 16 -22.59 -3.19 9.32
C GLY A 16 -23.88 -2.91 10.10
N SER A 17 -24.19 -1.63 10.41
CA SER A 17 -25.32 -1.21 11.22
C SER A 17 -25.76 0.21 10.87
N LEU A 18 -27.07 0.38 10.63
CA LEU A 18 -27.66 1.71 10.39
C LEU A 18 -27.55 2.63 11.63
N THR A 19 -27.71 2.08 12.82
CA THR A 19 -27.64 2.86 14.07
C THR A 19 -26.22 3.34 14.32
N VAL A 20 -25.22 2.46 14.19
CA VAL A 20 -23.80 2.83 14.36
C VAL A 20 -23.36 3.84 13.30
N ALA A 21 -23.73 3.62 12.03
CA ALA A 21 -23.41 4.55 10.95
C ALA A 21 -24.03 5.93 11.18
N ALA A 22 -25.30 5.98 11.59
CA ALA A 22 -26.01 7.23 11.83
C ALA A 22 -25.38 8.04 12.98
N GLN A 23 -25.15 7.41 14.11
CA GLN A 23 -24.70 8.10 15.33
C GLN A 23 -23.21 8.42 15.33
N GLN A 24 -22.36 7.46 14.94
CA GLN A 24 -20.91 7.58 15.11
C GLN A 24 -20.19 8.13 13.87
N LYS A 25 -20.73 7.91 12.66
CA LYS A 25 -20.06 8.32 11.43
C LYS A 25 -20.72 9.51 10.72
N LEU A 26 -22.03 9.67 10.83
CA LEU A 26 -22.79 10.61 9.99
C LEU A 26 -23.52 11.71 10.77
N HIS A 27 -23.55 11.64 12.09
CA HIS A 27 -24.25 12.59 12.97
C HIS A 27 -25.69 12.87 12.51
N THR A 28 -26.43 11.80 12.19
CA THR A 28 -27.83 11.86 11.73
C THR A 28 -28.68 10.84 12.50
N THR A 29 -30.00 10.86 12.25
CA THR A 29 -30.90 9.88 12.88
C THR A 29 -31.02 8.62 12.03
N GLN A 30 -31.14 7.46 12.68
CA GLN A 30 -31.30 6.18 11.99
C GLN A 30 -32.52 6.15 11.04
N PRO A 31 -33.73 6.71 11.37
CA PRO A 31 -34.84 6.77 10.41
C PRO A 31 -34.53 7.58 9.16
N SER A 32 -33.86 8.72 9.31
CA SER A 32 -33.41 9.55 8.18
C SER A 32 -32.45 8.78 7.28
N LEU A 33 -31.42 8.14 7.88
CA LEU A 33 -30.45 7.35 7.14
C LEU A 33 -31.12 6.18 6.40
N SER A 34 -32.04 5.47 7.05
CA SER A 34 -32.78 4.36 6.44
C SER A 34 -33.63 4.80 5.24
N ARG A 35 -34.21 6.01 5.29
CA ARG A 35 -34.93 6.59 4.16
C ARG A 35 -33.99 6.90 3.00
N GLN A 36 -32.89 7.57 3.24
CA GLN A 36 -31.89 7.92 2.21
C GLN A 36 -31.31 6.69 1.52
N ILE A 37 -31.10 5.59 2.23
CA ILE A 37 -30.65 4.32 1.64
C ILE A 37 -31.75 3.74 0.73
N ARG A 38 -33.00 3.76 1.13
CA ARG A 38 -34.12 3.29 0.29
C ARG A 38 -34.28 4.13 -0.98
N ASP A 39 -34.13 5.46 -0.85
CA ASP A 39 -34.20 6.39 -1.98
C ASP A 39 -33.06 6.08 -2.98
N LEU A 40 -31.84 5.79 -2.49
CA LEU A 40 -30.72 5.34 -3.31
C LEU A 40 -31.01 4.01 -4.02
N GLU A 41 -31.49 3.00 -3.29
CA GLU A 41 -31.79 1.67 -3.87
C GLU A 41 -32.89 1.76 -4.92
N HIS A 42 -33.89 2.61 -4.71
CA HIS A 42 -34.94 2.89 -5.69
C HIS A 42 -34.39 3.53 -6.96
N GLU A 43 -33.52 4.51 -6.82
CA GLU A 43 -32.90 5.22 -7.95
C GLU A 43 -31.93 4.33 -8.74
N VAL A 44 -31.18 3.46 -8.04
CA VAL A 44 -30.29 2.47 -8.66
C VAL A 44 -31.06 1.31 -9.30
N GLY A 45 -32.31 1.09 -8.88
CA GLY A 45 -33.14 -0.03 -9.35
C GLY A 45 -32.72 -1.40 -8.78
N ALA A 46 -31.93 -1.42 -7.72
CA ALA A 46 -31.46 -2.66 -7.10
C ALA A 46 -31.32 -2.53 -5.59
N ARG A 47 -31.60 -3.61 -4.85
CA ARG A 47 -31.26 -3.67 -3.43
C ARG A 47 -29.75 -3.82 -3.24
N LEU A 48 -29.16 -2.90 -2.49
CA LEU A 48 -27.73 -2.87 -2.21
C LEU A 48 -27.40 -3.46 -0.84
N LEU A 49 -28.34 -3.36 0.11
CA LEU A 49 -28.21 -3.85 1.46
C LEU A 49 -29.29 -4.88 1.81
N THR A 50 -28.96 -5.83 2.64
CA THR A 50 -29.90 -6.79 3.24
C THR A 50 -29.74 -6.84 4.75
N ARG A 51 -30.82 -7.17 5.46
CA ARG A 51 -30.80 -7.36 6.90
C ARG A 51 -30.59 -8.83 7.19
N SER A 52 -29.64 -9.15 8.05
CA SER A 52 -29.39 -10.49 8.57
C SER A 52 -29.47 -10.50 10.10
N ALA A 53 -29.43 -11.66 10.70
CA ALA A 53 -29.34 -11.80 12.15
C ALA A 53 -28.04 -11.18 12.73
N ARG A 54 -27.04 -10.92 11.88
CA ARG A 54 -25.75 -10.33 12.25
C ARG A 54 -25.67 -8.81 11.97
N GLY A 55 -26.74 -8.21 11.44
CA GLY A 55 -26.78 -6.78 11.12
C GLY A 55 -27.11 -6.50 9.65
N ILE A 56 -26.49 -5.49 9.10
CA ILE A 56 -26.62 -5.09 7.69
C ILE A 56 -25.49 -5.69 6.87
N GLU A 57 -25.83 -6.36 5.79
CA GLU A 57 -24.88 -6.97 4.86
C GLU A 57 -25.08 -6.47 3.44
N LEU A 58 -24.00 -6.50 2.65
CA LEU A 58 -24.05 -6.13 1.23
C LEU A 58 -24.63 -7.27 0.39
N THR A 59 -25.56 -6.93 -0.50
CA THR A 59 -25.96 -7.83 -1.59
C THR A 59 -24.82 -7.97 -2.64
N PRO A 60 -24.89 -8.89 -3.61
CA PRO A 60 -23.97 -8.91 -4.73
C PRO A 60 -23.93 -7.57 -5.50
N ALA A 61 -25.10 -6.95 -5.73
CA ALA A 61 -25.21 -5.61 -6.33
C ALA A 61 -24.58 -4.55 -5.43
N GLY A 62 -24.79 -4.63 -4.11
CA GLY A 62 -24.18 -3.72 -3.13
C GLY A 62 -22.67 -3.78 -3.12
N ARG A 63 -22.06 -4.97 -3.26
CA ARG A 63 -20.59 -5.12 -3.36
C ARG A 63 -20.05 -4.43 -4.61
N ALA A 64 -20.66 -4.69 -5.77
CA ALA A 64 -20.27 -4.03 -7.01
C ALA A 64 -20.43 -2.50 -6.91
N PHE A 65 -21.55 -2.03 -6.36
CA PHE A 65 -21.83 -0.60 -6.20
C PHE A 65 -20.85 0.07 -5.21
N LEU A 66 -20.41 -0.62 -4.16
CA LEU A 66 -19.52 -0.07 -3.13
C LEU A 66 -18.18 0.41 -3.72
N ASP A 67 -17.57 -0.39 -4.59
CA ASP A 67 -16.30 -0.05 -5.19
C ASP A 67 -16.41 1.22 -6.06
N HIS A 68 -17.49 1.33 -6.84
CA HIS A 68 -17.78 2.53 -7.63
C HIS A 68 -18.15 3.74 -6.78
N ALA A 69 -18.95 3.57 -5.72
CA ALA A 69 -19.30 4.64 -4.80
C ALA A 69 -18.05 5.23 -4.11
N ARG A 70 -17.12 4.39 -3.67
CA ARG A 70 -15.84 4.82 -3.12
C ARG A 70 -15.00 5.59 -4.13
N SER A 71 -14.94 5.11 -5.37
CA SER A 71 -14.21 5.78 -6.45
C SER A 71 -14.76 7.18 -6.73
N VAL A 72 -16.08 7.33 -6.85
CA VAL A 72 -16.72 8.64 -7.07
C VAL A 72 -16.43 9.60 -5.91
N LEU A 73 -16.58 9.16 -4.66
CA LEU A 73 -16.29 10.00 -3.49
C LEU A 73 -14.81 10.42 -3.44
N SER A 74 -13.90 9.53 -3.82
CA SER A 74 -12.48 9.84 -3.95
C SER A 74 -12.19 10.90 -5.02
N GLN A 75 -12.86 10.85 -6.17
CA GLN A 75 -12.71 11.85 -7.23
C GLN A 75 -13.22 13.23 -6.79
N VAL A 76 -14.32 13.29 -6.05
CA VAL A 76 -14.83 14.56 -5.51
C VAL A 76 -13.84 15.18 -4.52
N GLU A 77 -13.24 14.36 -3.63
CA GLU A 77 -12.20 14.85 -2.71
C GLU A 77 -10.97 15.35 -3.47
N ALA A 78 -10.55 14.63 -4.53
CA ALA A 78 -9.42 15.03 -5.37
C ALA A 78 -9.67 16.38 -6.08
N ALA A 79 -10.89 16.59 -6.60
CA ALA A 79 -11.27 17.84 -7.23
C ALA A 79 -11.25 19.02 -6.25
N ALA A 80 -11.79 18.82 -5.04
CA ALA A 80 -11.78 19.84 -3.99
C ALA A 80 -10.35 20.19 -3.54
N GLU A 81 -9.48 19.19 -3.43
CA GLU A 81 -8.08 19.40 -3.08
C GLU A 81 -7.32 20.14 -4.18
N ALA A 82 -7.55 19.79 -5.44
CA ALA A 82 -6.96 20.51 -6.58
C ALA A 82 -7.35 21.99 -6.57
N ALA A 83 -8.61 22.31 -6.30
CA ALA A 83 -9.08 23.67 -6.19
C ALA A 83 -8.43 24.43 -5.02
N ARG A 84 -8.33 23.80 -3.84
CA ARG A 84 -7.66 24.40 -2.67
C ARG A 84 -6.19 24.73 -2.93
N ARG A 85 -5.47 23.84 -3.61
CA ARG A 85 -4.05 24.05 -3.98
C ARG A 85 -3.84 25.28 -4.87
N ILE A 86 -4.79 25.60 -5.74
CA ILE A 86 -4.72 26.79 -6.63
C ILE A 86 -5.11 28.05 -5.90
N SER A 87 -6.06 27.98 -4.97
CA SER A 87 -6.64 29.16 -4.30
C SER A 87 -5.78 29.78 -3.21
N HIS A 88 -4.73 29.10 -2.74
CA HIS A 88 -3.84 29.63 -1.71
C HIS A 88 -2.50 30.03 -2.33
N PRO A 89 -2.04 31.29 -2.19
CA PRO A 89 -0.74 31.75 -2.70
C PRO A 89 0.46 31.24 -1.86
N ALA A 90 0.28 30.19 -1.11
CA ALA A 90 1.39 29.48 -0.47
C ALA A 90 2.28 28.85 -1.54
N LYS A 91 3.58 28.65 -1.22
CA LYS A 91 4.53 27.95 -2.09
C LYS A 91 3.87 26.69 -2.64
N PRO A 92 4.05 26.37 -3.92
CA PRO A 92 3.53 25.12 -4.49
C PRO A 92 3.91 23.95 -3.60
N CYS A 93 2.94 23.18 -3.14
CA CYS A 93 3.17 22.01 -2.28
C CYS A 93 3.17 20.75 -3.13
N PHE A 94 4.14 19.86 -2.92
CA PHE A 94 4.22 18.56 -3.56
C PHE A 94 4.35 17.48 -2.50
N VAL A 95 3.38 16.59 -2.43
CA VAL A 95 3.36 15.50 -1.45
C VAL A 95 3.90 14.23 -2.09
N ILE A 96 5.02 13.72 -1.56
CA ILE A 96 5.63 12.50 -2.03
C ILE A 96 5.52 11.39 -0.98
N GLY A 97 4.99 10.23 -1.39
CA GLY A 97 4.82 9.07 -0.56
C GLY A 97 5.97 8.08 -0.69
N PHE A 98 6.33 7.41 0.40
CA PHE A 98 7.33 6.34 0.39
C PHE A 98 6.75 5.09 1.08
N LEU A 99 6.93 3.94 0.44
CA LEU A 99 6.74 2.66 1.10
C LEU A 99 7.70 2.57 2.29
N THR A 100 7.13 2.29 3.46
CA THR A 100 7.89 2.20 4.72
C THR A 100 9.15 1.35 4.57
N GLY A 101 10.29 1.94 4.95
CA GLY A 101 11.63 1.38 4.80
C GLY A 101 12.36 1.81 3.53
N HIS A 102 11.68 2.16 2.45
CA HIS A 102 12.31 2.65 1.21
C HIS A 102 12.70 4.13 1.28
N GLU A 103 12.14 4.88 2.21
CA GLU A 103 12.46 6.30 2.41
C GLU A 103 13.96 6.51 2.67
N LEU A 104 14.61 5.65 3.45
CA LEU A 104 16.04 5.80 3.76
C LEU A 104 16.96 5.74 2.53
N ILE A 105 16.52 5.05 1.49
CA ILE A 105 17.31 4.86 0.27
C ILE A 105 16.90 5.88 -0.80
N TRP A 106 15.60 6.06 -1.03
CA TRP A 106 15.06 6.80 -2.17
C TRP A 106 14.78 8.27 -1.87
N MET A 107 14.40 8.60 -0.64
CA MET A 107 14.00 9.96 -0.27
C MET A 107 15.15 10.98 -0.41
N PRO A 108 16.38 10.71 0.06
CA PRO A 108 17.45 11.71 -0.04
C PRO A 108 17.73 12.14 -1.49
N GLU A 109 17.71 11.20 -2.43
CA GLU A 109 17.96 11.48 -3.84
C GLU A 109 16.78 12.15 -4.53
N ALA A 110 15.56 11.72 -4.21
CA ALA A 110 14.34 12.35 -4.74
C ALA A 110 14.21 13.80 -4.27
N LEU A 111 14.46 14.07 -2.97
CA LEU A 111 14.42 15.42 -2.43
C LEU A 111 15.53 16.30 -2.98
N ARG A 112 16.71 15.74 -3.26
CA ARG A 112 17.81 16.49 -3.87
C ARG A 112 17.41 16.96 -5.26
N ILE A 113 16.87 16.09 -6.11
CA ILE A 113 16.42 16.46 -7.45
C ILE A 113 15.35 17.57 -7.39
N LEU A 114 14.35 17.40 -6.50
CA LEU A 114 13.29 18.40 -6.37
C LEU A 114 13.82 19.75 -5.86
N ARG A 115 14.73 19.75 -4.90
CA ARG A 115 15.30 20.97 -4.32
C ARG A 115 16.21 21.72 -5.30
N ASP A 116 17.03 20.97 -6.04
CA ASP A 116 17.99 21.55 -6.99
C ASP A 116 17.24 22.23 -8.17
N GLU A 117 16.14 21.65 -8.63
CA GLU A 117 15.37 22.15 -9.77
C GLU A 117 14.23 23.10 -9.36
N LEU A 118 13.69 22.97 -8.16
CA LEU A 118 12.49 23.68 -7.70
C LEU A 118 12.65 24.19 -6.25
N PRO A 119 13.55 25.15 -5.99
CA PRO A 119 13.85 25.62 -4.62
C PRO A 119 12.68 26.29 -3.92
N ASN A 120 11.67 26.74 -4.66
CA ASN A 120 10.48 27.41 -4.13
C ASN A 120 9.28 26.48 -3.93
N VAL A 121 9.47 25.15 -4.07
CA VAL A 121 8.40 24.14 -3.81
C VAL A 121 8.53 23.64 -2.39
N ASP A 122 7.40 23.58 -1.68
CA ASP A 122 7.31 22.93 -0.39
C ASP A 122 7.05 21.42 -0.59
N VAL A 123 7.97 20.58 -0.15
CA VAL A 123 7.86 19.12 -0.32
C VAL A 123 7.45 18.47 1.00
N MET A 124 6.26 17.91 1.03
CA MET A 124 5.76 17.13 2.15
C MET A 124 6.01 15.64 1.92
N ILE A 125 6.32 14.91 2.99
CA ILE A 125 6.66 13.48 2.94
C ILE A 125 5.61 12.69 3.70
N SER A 126 5.21 11.54 3.12
CA SER A 126 4.35 10.55 3.75
C SER A 126 5.00 9.17 3.66
N SER A 127 5.16 8.47 4.79
CA SER A 127 5.65 7.09 4.81
C SER A 127 4.51 6.16 5.25
N GLN A 128 4.13 5.24 4.37
CA GLN A 128 2.98 4.35 4.57
C GLN A 128 3.15 3.05 3.77
N TYR A 129 2.25 2.07 3.97
CA TYR A 129 2.16 0.88 3.13
C TYR A 129 1.52 1.17 1.78
N SER A 130 1.86 0.34 0.79
CA SER A 130 1.43 0.53 -0.61
C SER A 130 -0.08 0.73 -0.80
N PRO A 131 -0.99 -0.02 -0.15
CA PRO A 131 -2.42 0.22 -0.30
C PRO A 131 -2.85 1.62 0.15
N LEU A 132 -2.30 2.13 1.26
CA LEU A 132 -2.61 3.47 1.76
C LEU A 132 -2.02 4.56 0.87
N LEU A 133 -0.81 4.36 0.35
CA LEU A 133 -0.21 5.24 -0.64
C LEU A 133 -1.05 5.31 -1.92
N ALA A 134 -1.53 4.16 -2.41
CA ALA A 134 -2.42 4.10 -3.58
C ALA A 134 -3.72 4.87 -3.35
N VAL A 135 -4.34 4.73 -2.17
CA VAL A 135 -5.52 5.52 -1.77
C VAL A 135 -5.18 7.01 -1.71
N GLY A 136 -4.01 7.38 -1.17
CA GLY A 136 -3.54 8.77 -1.13
C GLY A 136 -3.38 9.38 -2.53
N LEU A 137 -2.83 8.63 -3.49
CA LEU A 137 -2.70 9.03 -4.89
C LEU A 137 -4.07 9.22 -5.56
N LEU A 138 -5.01 8.29 -5.33
CA LEU A 138 -6.37 8.38 -5.88
C LEU A 138 -7.13 9.61 -5.34
N LYS A 139 -6.96 9.91 -4.05
CA LYS A 139 -7.59 11.06 -3.38
C LYS A 139 -6.88 12.39 -3.65
N GLY A 140 -5.79 12.40 -4.41
CA GLY A 140 -4.98 13.58 -4.65
C GLY A 140 -4.30 14.16 -3.39
N LYS A 141 -4.22 13.37 -2.31
CA LYS A 141 -3.49 13.72 -1.07
C LYS A 141 -1.98 13.49 -1.22
N ILE A 142 -1.59 12.66 -2.16
CA ILE A 142 -0.21 12.34 -2.52
C ILE A 142 -0.08 12.56 -4.03
N ASP A 143 0.97 13.24 -4.47
CA ASP A 143 1.20 13.55 -5.88
C ASP A 143 1.97 12.43 -6.60
N ALA A 144 2.95 11.86 -5.94
CA ALA A 144 3.72 10.71 -6.40
C ALA A 144 4.09 9.81 -5.22
N ALA A 145 4.21 8.52 -5.44
CA ALA A 145 4.62 7.59 -4.38
C ALA A 145 5.52 6.47 -4.87
N PHE A 146 6.52 6.13 -4.06
CA PHE A 146 7.32 4.93 -4.17
C PHE A 146 6.58 3.79 -3.47
N LEU A 147 6.05 2.82 -4.22
CA LEU A 147 5.19 1.78 -3.66
C LEU A 147 5.34 0.46 -4.43
N ARG A 148 4.71 -0.60 -3.95
CA ARG A 148 4.47 -1.82 -4.73
C ARG A 148 3.24 -1.60 -5.59
N ARG A 149 3.29 -2.07 -6.84
CA ARG A 149 2.19 -1.89 -7.79
C ARG A 149 0.93 -2.59 -7.31
N GLU A 150 -0.09 -1.82 -6.97
CA GLU A 150 -1.40 -2.34 -6.61
C GLU A 150 -2.15 -2.79 -7.87
N ARG A 151 -2.80 -3.95 -7.75
CA ARG A 151 -3.61 -4.50 -8.84
C ARG A 151 -4.99 -3.83 -8.86
N ARG A 152 -5.58 -3.71 -10.06
CA ARG A 152 -6.96 -3.20 -10.26
C ARG A 152 -7.20 -1.73 -9.90
N VAL A 153 -6.21 -0.87 -10.14
CA VAL A 153 -6.34 0.57 -9.96
C VAL A 153 -6.02 1.25 -11.29
N PRO A 154 -6.98 1.30 -12.24
CA PRO A 154 -6.76 1.78 -13.60
C PRO A 154 -6.45 3.28 -13.68
N GLU A 155 -6.83 4.05 -12.68
CA GLU A 155 -6.58 5.50 -12.58
C GLU A 155 -5.12 5.83 -12.29
N LEU A 156 -4.36 4.88 -11.74
CA LEU A 156 -2.94 5.07 -11.46
C LEU A 156 -2.07 4.64 -12.64
N ALA A 157 -0.98 5.38 -12.84
CA ALA A 157 0.12 5.00 -13.70
C ALA A 157 1.34 4.65 -12.86
N TYR A 158 2.19 3.77 -13.39
CA TYR A 158 3.36 3.25 -12.68
C TYR A 158 4.58 3.24 -13.59
N ARG A 159 5.73 3.65 -13.05
CA ARG A 159 7.07 3.52 -13.67
C ARG A 159 7.92 2.62 -12.78
N VAL A 160 8.40 1.51 -13.33
CA VAL A 160 9.27 0.58 -12.59
C VAL A 160 10.60 1.25 -12.31
N LEU A 161 11.04 1.19 -11.05
CA LEU A 161 12.31 1.74 -10.58
C LEU A 161 13.34 0.64 -10.39
N VAL A 162 12.99 -0.42 -9.70
CA VAL A 162 13.88 -1.54 -9.41
C VAL A 162 13.10 -2.83 -9.22
N LYS A 163 13.72 -3.96 -9.58
CA LYS A 163 13.28 -5.31 -9.23
C LYS A 163 14.18 -5.86 -8.16
N GLU A 164 13.64 -6.15 -7.00
CA GLU A 164 14.36 -6.62 -5.83
C GLU A 164 14.12 -8.11 -5.64
N PRO A 165 15.16 -8.95 -5.55
CA PRO A 165 14.98 -10.35 -5.20
C PRO A 165 14.53 -10.48 -3.74
N LEU A 166 13.76 -11.52 -3.43
CA LEU A 166 13.51 -11.91 -2.05
C LEU A 166 14.73 -12.62 -1.50
N MET A 167 14.97 -12.40 -0.21
CA MET A 167 16.03 -13.02 0.57
C MET A 167 15.46 -13.67 1.82
N VAL A 168 16.11 -14.69 2.31
CA VAL A 168 15.80 -15.28 3.61
C VAL A 168 16.44 -14.42 4.69
N ILE A 169 15.64 -13.96 5.64
CA ILE A 169 16.08 -13.28 6.86
C ILE A 169 15.98 -14.27 8.02
N LEU A 170 17.03 -14.36 8.82
CA LEU A 170 17.16 -15.35 9.89
C LEU A 170 18.16 -14.87 10.96
N PRO A 171 18.16 -15.44 12.18
CA PRO A 171 19.17 -15.14 13.19
C PRO A 171 20.59 -15.46 12.71
N SER A 172 21.56 -14.62 13.09
CA SER A 172 22.96 -14.79 12.69
C SER A 172 23.57 -16.13 13.16
N ASN A 173 23.05 -16.70 14.26
CA ASN A 173 23.46 -18.01 14.81
C ASN A 173 22.53 -19.16 14.40
N HIS A 174 21.64 -18.95 13.40
CA HIS A 174 20.75 -20.00 12.91
C HIS A 174 21.52 -21.03 12.07
N ARG A 175 21.13 -22.32 12.12
CA ARG A 175 21.80 -23.39 11.34
C ARG A 175 21.89 -23.09 9.84
N LEU A 176 20.85 -22.48 9.28
CA LEU A 176 20.80 -22.10 7.87
C LEU A 176 21.69 -20.89 7.54
N ALA A 177 22.14 -20.12 8.53
CA ALA A 177 23.03 -18.99 8.31
C ALA A 177 24.43 -19.42 7.83
N ALA A 178 24.83 -20.68 8.06
CA ALA A 178 26.09 -21.24 7.54
C ALA A 178 26.04 -21.51 6.03
N LEU A 179 24.85 -21.59 5.43
CA LEU A 179 24.69 -21.86 4.00
C LEU A 179 24.97 -20.60 3.17
N LYS A 180 25.57 -20.75 1.99
CA LYS A 180 25.76 -19.64 1.04
C LYS A 180 24.43 -19.19 0.41
N SER A 181 23.47 -20.11 0.22
CA SER A 181 22.12 -19.86 -0.27
C SER A 181 21.16 -20.90 0.30
N ILE A 182 19.89 -20.54 0.46
CA ILE A 182 18.86 -21.37 1.11
C ILE A 182 17.83 -21.76 0.07
N GLY A 183 17.59 -23.04 -0.08
CA GLY A 183 16.52 -23.56 -0.93
C GLY A 183 15.13 -23.47 -0.27
N PRO A 184 14.05 -23.50 -1.04
CA PRO A 184 12.71 -23.43 -0.45
C PRO A 184 12.39 -24.61 0.48
N ARG A 185 12.95 -25.79 0.21
CA ARG A 185 12.78 -26.99 1.06
C ARG A 185 13.51 -26.88 2.41
N ASP A 186 14.59 -26.09 2.48
CA ASP A 186 15.34 -25.87 3.73
C ASP A 186 14.52 -25.06 4.75
N LEU A 187 13.47 -24.36 4.29
CA LEU A 187 12.55 -23.60 5.14
C LEU A 187 11.46 -24.47 5.80
N MET A 188 11.34 -25.73 5.39
CA MET A 188 10.35 -26.64 5.96
C MET A 188 10.73 -26.99 7.41
N GLY A 189 9.74 -26.92 8.29
CA GLY A 189 9.93 -27.17 9.72
C GLY A 189 10.50 -26.00 10.52
N GLU A 190 10.83 -24.87 9.85
CA GLU A 190 11.24 -23.65 10.54
C GLU A 190 10.04 -22.83 11.02
N THR A 191 10.22 -22.07 12.08
CA THR A 191 9.25 -21.07 12.52
C THR A 191 9.19 -19.95 11.48
N PHE A 192 8.14 -19.95 10.65
CA PHE A 192 8.03 -19.02 9.54
C PHE A 192 7.26 -17.76 9.94
N VAL A 193 7.89 -16.60 9.75
CA VAL A 193 7.31 -15.27 9.96
C VAL A 193 7.01 -14.65 8.60
N THR A 194 5.79 -14.24 8.36
CA THR A 194 5.37 -13.61 7.10
C THR A 194 4.71 -12.26 7.34
N VAL A 195 4.55 -11.47 6.28
CA VAL A 195 3.79 -10.23 6.34
C VAL A 195 2.28 -10.51 6.31
N SER A 196 1.51 -9.64 6.95
CA SER A 196 0.05 -9.68 6.94
C SER A 196 -0.52 -9.11 5.63
N ASP A 197 -1.84 -8.97 5.58
CA ASP A 197 -2.56 -8.37 4.45
C ASP A 197 -2.35 -6.84 4.34
N THR A 198 -1.59 -6.22 5.23
CA THR A 198 -1.12 -4.82 5.08
C THR A 198 -0.13 -4.66 3.93
N ALA A 199 0.55 -5.75 3.52
CA ALA A 199 1.47 -5.79 2.39
C ALA A 199 1.07 -6.88 1.37
N PRO A 200 -0.11 -6.77 0.72
CA PRO A 200 -0.73 -7.85 -0.07
C PRO A 200 0.12 -8.26 -1.27
N VAL A 201 0.86 -7.33 -1.88
CA VAL A 201 1.74 -7.64 -3.02
C VAL A 201 2.90 -8.52 -2.58
N LEU A 202 3.59 -8.16 -1.48
CA LEU A 202 4.69 -8.96 -0.95
C LEU A 202 4.20 -10.34 -0.48
N ARG A 203 3.07 -10.36 0.25
CA ARG A 203 2.44 -11.59 0.69
C ARG A 203 2.16 -12.52 -0.50
N GLY A 204 1.53 -11.99 -1.55
CA GLY A 204 1.24 -12.78 -2.75
C GLY A 204 2.48 -13.31 -3.47
N VAL A 205 3.59 -12.56 -3.50
CA VAL A 205 4.86 -13.03 -4.08
C VAL A 205 5.45 -14.18 -3.26
N VAL A 206 5.44 -14.07 -1.93
CA VAL A 206 5.92 -15.12 -1.01
C VAL A 206 5.09 -16.39 -1.15
N ASP A 207 3.76 -16.28 -1.03
CA ASP A 207 2.84 -17.42 -1.10
C ASP A 207 2.93 -18.15 -2.45
N ASN A 208 2.99 -17.40 -3.55
CA ASN A 208 3.15 -17.98 -4.90
C ASN A 208 4.50 -18.68 -5.07
N TYR A 209 5.58 -18.12 -4.52
CA TYR A 209 6.90 -18.75 -4.58
C TYR A 209 6.90 -20.09 -3.83
N LEU A 210 6.43 -20.12 -2.57
CA LEU A 210 6.36 -21.34 -1.77
C LEU A 210 5.51 -22.41 -2.46
N LYS A 211 4.32 -22.03 -2.95
CA LYS A 211 3.42 -22.92 -3.68
C LYS A 211 4.07 -23.51 -4.94
N ARG A 212 4.71 -22.69 -5.78
CA ARG A 212 5.40 -23.14 -7.00
C ARG A 212 6.60 -24.03 -6.71
N SER A 213 7.23 -23.84 -5.55
CA SER A 213 8.36 -24.68 -5.09
C SER A 213 7.90 -26.02 -4.48
N GLY A 214 6.58 -26.26 -4.42
CA GLY A 214 6.04 -27.47 -3.79
C GLY A 214 6.24 -27.52 -2.27
N VAL A 215 6.40 -26.34 -1.63
CA VAL A 215 6.64 -26.20 -0.21
C VAL A 215 5.39 -25.63 0.46
N ASN A 216 4.83 -26.39 1.40
CA ASN A 216 3.67 -25.95 2.18
C ASN A 216 4.13 -25.57 3.58
N ILE A 217 4.10 -24.28 3.88
CA ILE A 217 4.48 -23.74 5.19
C ILE A 217 3.28 -22.95 5.72
N THR A 218 2.80 -23.35 6.90
CA THR A 218 1.83 -22.55 7.65
C THR A 218 2.62 -21.52 8.46
N PRO A 219 2.42 -20.20 8.22
CA PRO A 219 3.12 -19.19 8.99
C PRO A 219 2.76 -19.27 10.48
N ALA A 220 3.78 -19.30 11.33
CA ALA A 220 3.61 -19.26 12.78
C ALA A 220 3.18 -17.85 13.25
N HIS A 221 3.67 -16.82 12.55
CA HIS A 221 3.38 -15.43 12.87
C HIS A 221 3.13 -14.60 11.59
N GLN A 222 2.21 -13.65 11.70
CA GLN A 222 1.96 -12.62 10.70
C GLN A 222 2.24 -11.25 11.30
N VAL A 223 2.90 -10.38 10.54
CA VAL A 223 3.33 -9.06 11.01
C VAL A 223 2.92 -7.96 10.05
N ASP A 224 2.57 -6.82 10.64
CA ASP A 224 2.19 -5.63 9.87
C ASP A 224 3.40 -4.74 9.55
N HIS A 225 4.52 -4.89 10.26
CA HIS A 225 5.67 -3.99 10.15
C HIS A 225 6.98 -4.77 9.97
N LEU A 226 7.88 -4.22 9.13
CA LEU A 226 9.21 -4.77 8.91
C LEU A 226 9.99 -4.94 10.23
N ALA A 227 9.98 -3.91 11.08
CA ALA A 227 10.67 -3.95 12.38
C ALA A 227 10.11 -5.04 13.30
N MET A 228 8.78 -5.21 13.35
CA MET A 228 8.15 -6.29 14.11
C MET A 228 8.52 -7.66 13.55
N GLY A 229 8.57 -7.80 12.21
CA GLY A 229 9.01 -9.02 11.55
C GLY A 229 10.44 -9.40 11.93
N MET A 230 11.35 -8.45 11.89
CA MET A 230 12.74 -8.66 12.31
C MET A 230 12.85 -9.04 13.79
N SER A 231 12.09 -8.36 14.66
CA SER A 231 12.06 -8.66 16.09
C SER A 231 11.53 -10.08 16.36
N LEU A 232 10.44 -10.49 15.71
CA LEU A 232 9.90 -11.83 15.85
C LEU A 232 10.85 -12.91 15.31
N ILE A 233 11.45 -12.69 14.13
CA ILE A 233 12.47 -13.60 13.58
C ILE A 233 13.62 -13.80 14.60
N ALA A 234 14.12 -12.72 15.20
CA ALA A 234 15.17 -12.80 16.20
C ALA A 234 14.72 -13.56 17.46
N SER A 235 13.53 -13.22 18.00
CA SER A 235 13.05 -13.74 19.29
C SER A 235 12.57 -15.18 19.23
N THR A 236 11.97 -15.60 18.10
CA THR A 236 11.46 -16.96 17.91
C THR A 236 12.47 -17.89 17.26
N ARG A 237 13.67 -17.38 16.92
CA ARG A 237 14.65 -18.06 16.10
C ARG A 237 14.08 -18.54 14.76
N GLY A 238 13.11 -17.79 14.24
CA GLY A 238 12.40 -18.10 13.02
C GLY A 238 13.11 -17.61 11.76
N VAL A 239 12.43 -17.79 10.63
CA VAL A 239 12.90 -17.35 9.31
C VAL A 239 11.77 -16.58 8.61
N GLY A 240 12.13 -15.67 7.69
CA GLY A 240 11.15 -14.95 6.87
C GLY A 240 11.71 -14.62 5.51
N LEU A 241 10.81 -14.33 4.55
CA LEU A 241 11.18 -13.88 3.20
C LEU A 241 10.87 -12.40 3.05
N LEU A 242 11.91 -11.58 2.85
CA LEU A 242 11.79 -10.15 2.66
C LEU A 242 12.57 -9.70 1.41
N PRO A 243 12.19 -8.57 0.77
CA PRO A 243 12.96 -8.02 -0.34
C PRO A 243 14.36 -7.61 0.08
N ALA A 244 15.30 -7.63 -0.85
CA ALA A 244 16.73 -7.42 -0.59
C ALA A 244 17.06 -6.10 0.12
N TYR A 245 16.23 -5.04 -0.06
CA TYR A 245 16.45 -3.77 0.65
C TYR A 245 16.41 -3.91 2.17
N ALA A 246 15.70 -4.94 2.70
CA ALA A 246 15.62 -5.20 4.14
C ALA A 246 16.98 -5.43 4.79
N ARG A 247 18.01 -5.83 4.02
CA ARG A 247 19.39 -5.98 4.50
C ARG A 247 19.94 -4.72 5.15
N ASN A 248 19.54 -3.55 4.65
CA ASN A 248 20.03 -2.26 5.12
C ASN A 248 19.54 -1.89 6.53
N PHE A 249 18.62 -2.68 7.09
CA PHE A 249 17.99 -2.43 8.39
C PHE A 249 18.19 -3.58 9.38
N LEU A 250 18.94 -4.62 8.99
CA LEU A 250 19.12 -5.79 9.85
C LEU A 250 19.91 -5.41 11.10
N PRO A 251 19.37 -5.68 12.30
CA PRO A 251 20.17 -5.63 13.52
C PRO A 251 21.27 -6.71 13.48
N SER A 252 22.32 -6.55 14.26
CA SER A 252 23.47 -7.49 14.32
C SER A 252 23.07 -8.93 14.67
N SER A 253 21.93 -9.10 15.34
CA SER A 253 21.36 -10.42 15.67
C SER A 253 20.80 -11.17 14.47
N LEU A 254 20.55 -10.49 13.35
CA LEU A 254 19.99 -11.06 12.14
C LEU A 254 20.98 -11.01 10.97
N THR A 255 20.82 -11.93 10.05
CA THR A 255 21.53 -11.96 8.78
C THR A 255 20.58 -12.27 7.64
N SER A 256 21.06 -12.13 6.40
CA SER A 256 20.33 -12.51 5.22
C SER A 256 21.08 -13.52 4.38
N ARG A 257 20.35 -14.38 3.68
CA ARG A 257 20.91 -15.29 2.68
C ARG A 257 20.07 -15.25 1.41
N PRO A 258 20.70 -15.31 0.24
CA PRO A 258 19.97 -15.40 -1.02
C PRO A 258 19.19 -16.72 -1.10
N LEU A 259 18.08 -16.71 -1.79
CA LEU A 259 17.38 -17.92 -2.17
C LEU A 259 18.17 -18.66 -3.26
N LYS A 260 18.18 -19.99 -3.17
CA LYS A 260 18.82 -20.86 -4.16
C LYS A 260 17.93 -20.97 -5.41
N GLY A 261 18.55 -20.84 -6.59
CA GLY A 261 17.83 -20.93 -7.86
C GLY A 261 17.12 -19.61 -8.25
N ASP A 262 15.98 -19.71 -8.92
CA ASP A 262 15.17 -18.56 -9.36
C ASP A 262 14.46 -17.90 -8.17
N ALA A 263 15.14 -16.96 -7.52
CA ALA A 263 14.56 -16.16 -6.47
C ALA A 263 13.42 -15.28 -7.03
N PRO A 264 12.24 -15.26 -6.39
CA PRO A 264 11.17 -14.39 -6.81
C PRO A 264 11.60 -12.93 -6.59
N THR A 265 11.18 -12.07 -7.52
CA THR A 265 11.44 -10.63 -7.43
C THR A 265 10.16 -9.86 -7.16
N ILE A 266 10.31 -8.70 -6.54
CA ILE A 266 9.22 -7.76 -6.33
C ILE A 266 9.64 -6.39 -6.85
N GLU A 267 8.73 -5.71 -7.56
CA GLU A 267 9.00 -4.40 -8.13
C GLU A 267 8.74 -3.29 -7.12
N LEU A 268 9.65 -2.32 -7.03
CA LEU A 268 9.35 -0.98 -6.53
C LEU A 268 9.04 -0.10 -7.74
N VAL A 269 7.96 0.66 -7.65
CA VAL A 269 7.51 1.55 -8.71
C VAL A 269 7.31 2.97 -8.19
N LEU A 270 7.45 3.97 -9.04
CA LEU A 270 6.85 5.27 -8.82
C LEU A 270 5.43 5.25 -9.39
N GLY A 271 4.45 5.43 -8.51
CA GLY A 271 3.04 5.55 -8.85
C GLY A 271 2.55 6.99 -8.80
N TYR A 272 1.60 7.33 -9.65
CA TYR A 272 0.94 8.63 -9.68
C TYR A 272 -0.44 8.53 -10.33
N ASN A 273 -1.33 9.47 -10.01
CA ASN A 273 -2.64 9.54 -10.66
C ASN A 273 -2.48 10.07 -12.09
N LYS A 274 -3.07 9.38 -13.09
CA LYS A 274 -3.04 9.78 -14.50
C LYS A 274 -3.61 11.16 -14.76
N ALA A 275 -4.56 11.60 -13.93
CA ALA A 275 -5.16 12.93 -14.02
C ALA A 275 -4.26 14.03 -13.42
N ASN A 276 -3.19 13.71 -12.71
CA ASN A 276 -2.28 14.70 -12.14
C ASN A 276 -1.39 15.32 -13.22
N GLN A 277 -1.64 16.59 -13.56
CA GLN A 277 -0.91 17.36 -14.56
C GLN A 277 0.17 18.28 -13.95
N SER A 278 0.50 18.14 -12.67
CA SER A 278 1.46 18.97 -11.97
C SER A 278 2.80 19.07 -12.72
N PRO A 279 3.34 20.27 -12.96
CA PRO A 279 4.67 20.44 -13.53
C PRO A 279 5.78 19.79 -12.69
N ILE A 280 5.59 19.75 -11.35
CA ILE A 280 6.53 19.14 -10.43
C ILE A 280 6.57 17.62 -10.64
N LEU A 281 5.40 16.99 -10.83
CA LEU A 281 5.32 15.57 -11.17
C LEU A 281 6.02 15.29 -12.52
N LYS A 282 5.76 16.10 -13.53
CA LYS A 282 6.39 15.95 -14.85
C LYS A 282 7.92 16.04 -14.76
N LEU A 283 8.44 16.98 -13.97
CA LEU A 283 9.86 17.11 -13.71
C LEU A 283 10.40 15.85 -13.02
N LEU A 284 9.79 15.38 -11.93
CA LEU A 284 10.23 14.17 -11.24
C LEU A 284 10.24 12.97 -12.18
N LEU A 285 9.22 12.81 -13.01
CA LEU A 285 9.14 11.73 -14.02
C LEU A 285 10.25 11.82 -15.07
N SER A 286 10.64 13.01 -15.50
CA SER A 286 11.73 13.20 -16.46
C SER A 286 13.12 12.89 -15.89
N ARG A 287 13.26 12.89 -14.56
CA ARG A 287 14.52 12.63 -13.85
C ARG A 287 14.60 11.22 -13.24
N LEU A 288 13.64 10.33 -13.54
CA LEU A 288 13.60 8.99 -12.91
C LEU A 288 14.86 8.16 -13.21
N ASP A 289 15.37 8.20 -14.44
CA ASP A 289 16.56 7.43 -14.80
C ASP A 289 17.80 7.92 -14.05
N GLU A 290 17.91 9.23 -13.85
CA GLU A 290 18.94 9.84 -13.01
C GLU A 290 18.78 9.40 -11.55
N LEU A 291 17.56 9.43 -11.03
CA LEU A 291 17.24 9.00 -9.66
C LEU A 291 17.65 7.53 -9.44
N VAL A 292 17.24 6.64 -10.34
CA VAL A 292 17.58 5.20 -10.27
C VAL A 292 19.10 5.01 -10.34
N ALA A 293 19.79 5.68 -11.25
CA ALA A 293 21.25 5.57 -11.37
C ALA A 293 22.00 6.02 -10.09
N ARG A 294 21.52 7.10 -9.43
CA ARG A 294 22.10 7.60 -8.18
C ARG A 294 21.91 6.65 -7.02
N VAL A 295 20.68 6.11 -6.87
CA VAL A 295 20.36 5.13 -5.83
C VAL A 295 21.18 3.86 -6.02
N SER A 296 21.30 3.35 -7.25
CA SER A 296 22.06 2.14 -7.55
C SER A 296 23.55 2.27 -7.22
N ARG A 297 24.16 3.46 -7.42
CA ARG A 297 25.56 3.70 -7.06
C ARG A 297 25.84 3.69 -5.57
N LYS A 298 24.85 4.00 -4.75
CA LYS A 298 24.98 4.00 -3.27
C LYS A 298 24.69 2.64 -2.64
N ALA A 299 24.00 1.77 -3.37
CA ALA A 299 23.63 0.43 -2.90
C ALA A 299 24.74 -0.62 -3.15
N ASN A 300 25.74 -0.31 -3.98
CA ASN A 300 26.95 -1.09 -4.24
C ASN A 300 28.12 -0.58 -3.40
#